data_a79da182bc6c2231dc4f4319fd8b55b9
#
_entry.id   a79da182bc6c2231dc4f4319fd8b55b9
#
_cell.length_a   1.000
_cell.length_b   1.000
_cell.length_c   1.000
_cell.angle_alpha   90.00
_cell.angle_beta   90.00
_cell.angle_gamma   90.00
#
_symmetry.space_group_name_H-M   'P 1'
#
loop_
_entity.id
_entity.type
_entity.pdbx_description
1 polymer ?
#
loop_
_entity_poly.entity_id
_entity_poly.type
_entity_poly.pdbx_seq_one_letter_code
_entity_poly.pdbx_strand_id
1 'polypeptide(L)'
;MDLYEILMTIQEHPFLKGPNLVQEHFWNMFVVDDLLGNTDRNNSNWGVIIRENGKKELAPVYDNGNCLNSKWDDEKMQVVLSNEKNMETEAFSARRCIFELKDKKLNPYYLIERMEYEGCNNAVRNITPKVAAALPEIEKMIFGIPVLTEIQKKFYLAVMGERYEKILVST
;
A
#
# COMPACT_ATOMS: atom_id res chain seq x y z
N MET A 1 -12.40 6.83 5.43
CA MET A 1 -12.57 5.67 6.34
C MET A 1 -11.76 5.90 7.60
N ASP A 2 -12.38 5.84 8.77
CA ASP A 2 -11.64 6.00 10.02
C ASP A 2 -10.86 4.73 10.36
N LEU A 3 -9.54 4.86 10.55
CA LEU A 3 -8.65 3.73 10.83
C LEU A 3 -8.98 3.08 12.18
N TYR A 4 -9.36 3.88 13.18
CA TYR A 4 -9.72 3.36 14.49
C TYR A 4 -10.98 2.48 14.41
N GLU A 5 -12.00 2.91 13.69
CA GLU A 5 -13.23 2.13 13.49
C GLU A 5 -12.95 0.80 12.78
N ILE A 6 -12.03 0.79 11.81
CA ILE A 6 -11.63 -0.45 11.13
C ILE A 6 -10.96 -1.41 12.10
N LEU A 7 -9.99 -0.92 12.88
CA LEU A 7 -9.27 -1.76 13.84
C LEU A 7 -10.20 -2.32 14.92
N MET A 8 -11.13 -1.51 15.43
CA MET A 8 -12.17 -1.93 16.37
C MET A 8 -13.08 -2.99 15.74
N THR A 9 -13.50 -2.76 14.49
CA THR A 9 -14.33 -3.73 13.76
C THR A 9 -13.62 -5.07 13.60
N ILE A 10 -12.34 -5.07 13.24
CA ILE A 10 -11.55 -6.31 13.13
C ILE A 10 -11.50 -7.07 14.47
N GLN A 11 -11.37 -6.34 15.58
CA GLN A 11 -11.26 -6.93 16.91
C GLN A 11 -12.59 -7.46 17.46
N GLU A 12 -13.70 -6.78 17.19
CA GLU A 12 -14.98 -7.03 17.84
C GLU A 12 -15.96 -7.83 16.97
N HIS A 13 -15.87 -7.69 15.64
CA HIS A 13 -16.85 -8.31 14.75
C HIS A 13 -16.76 -9.84 14.77
N PRO A 14 -17.86 -10.56 15.00
CA PRO A 14 -17.84 -12.03 15.18
C PRO A 14 -17.23 -12.81 14.02
N PHE A 15 -17.32 -12.29 12.78
CA PHE A 15 -16.74 -12.92 11.60
C PHE A 15 -15.26 -12.60 11.39
N LEU A 16 -14.77 -11.46 11.90
CA LEU A 16 -13.39 -11.03 11.78
C LEU A 16 -12.57 -11.39 13.02
N LYS A 17 -13.23 -11.44 14.18
CA LYS A 17 -12.63 -11.88 15.44
C LYS A 17 -12.16 -13.33 15.32
N GLY A 18 -10.89 -13.53 15.42
CA GLY A 18 -10.27 -14.85 15.31
C GLY A 18 -8.77 -14.74 15.53
N PRO A 19 -7.97 -15.74 15.16
CA PRO A 19 -6.54 -15.62 15.22
C PRO A 19 -6.12 -14.32 14.50
N ASN A 20 -5.07 -13.66 14.96
CA ASN A 20 -4.57 -12.34 14.55
C ASN A 20 -4.37 -12.14 13.02
N LEU A 21 -4.74 -13.13 12.21
CA LEU A 21 -4.55 -13.16 10.76
C LEU A 21 -5.25 -12.02 10.02
N VAL A 22 -6.45 -11.61 10.44
CA VAL A 22 -7.19 -10.54 9.74
C VAL A 22 -6.52 -9.19 10.01
N GLN A 23 -6.10 -8.95 11.25
CA GLN A 23 -5.39 -7.72 11.61
C GLN A 23 -4.01 -7.67 10.96
N GLU A 24 -3.28 -8.78 10.96
CA GLU A 24 -1.98 -8.88 10.27
C GLU A 24 -2.14 -8.66 8.76
N HIS A 25 -3.16 -9.29 8.15
CA HIS A 25 -3.47 -9.09 6.73
C HIS A 25 -3.79 -7.63 6.41
N PHE A 26 -4.61 -6.99 7.24
CA PHE A 26 -4.93 -5.57 7.08
C PHE A 26 -3.67 -4.70 7.10
N TRP A 27 -2.78 -4.90 8.07
CA TRP A 27 -1.56 -4.11 8.17
C TRP A 27 -0.56 -4.40 7.06
N ASN A 28 -0.42 -5.66 6.64
CA ASN A 28 0.39 -6.01 5.47
C ASN A 28 -0.15 -5.33 4.19
N MET A 29 -1.46 -5.36 3.99
CA MET A 29 -2.13 -4.68 2.88
C MET A 29 -1.91 -3.15 2.97
N PHE A 30 -2.06 -2.55 4.15
CA PHE A 30 -1.83 -1.12 4.38
C PHE A 30 -0.41 -0.68 3.97
N VAL A 31 0.61 -1.43 4.38
CA VAL A 31 2.01 -1.14 4.04
C VAL A 31 2.27 -1.30 2.54
N VAL A 32 1.72 -2.34 1.91
CA VAL A 32 1.85 -2.55 0.46
C VAL A 32 1.10 -1.46 -0.33
N ASP A 33 -0.09 -1.07 0.12
CA ASP A 33 -0.85 0.02 -0.50
C ASP A 33 -0.12 1.36 -0.42
N ASP A 34 0.58 1.64 0.68
CA ASP A 34 1.42 2.83 0.80
C ASP A 34 2.61 2.78 -0.16
N LEU A 35 3.31 1.65 -0.24
CA LEU A 35 4.41 1.45 -1.19
C LEU A 35 3.95 1.66 -2.64
N LEU A 36 2.80 1.11 -3.01
CA LEU A 36 2.24 1.23 -4.36
C LEU A 36 1.49 2.55 -4.58
N GLY A 37 1.21 3.32 -3.54
CA GLY A 37 0.41 4.54 -3.59
C GLY A 37 -1.03 4.26 -4.04
N ASN A 38 -1.66 3.22 -3.47
CA ASN A 38 -3.04 2.91 -3.75
C ASN A 38 -3.98 3.96 -3.11
N THR A 39 -4.68 4.69 -3.95
CA THR A 39 -5.55 5.80 -3.52
C THR A 39 -7.00 5.38 -3.29
N ASP A 40 -7.34 4.11 -3.48
CA ASP A 40 -8.73 3.63 -3.52
C ASP A 40 -8.98 2.35 -2.70
N ARG A 41 -8.16 2.06 -1.70
CA ARG A 41 -8.37 0.94 -0.80
C ARG A 41 -9.55 1.18 0.12
N ASN A 42 -10.73 0.75 -0.23
CA ASN A 42 -11.93 0.85 0.59
C ASN A 42 -12.35 -0.50 1.19
N ASN A 43 -13.38 -0.51 2.06
CA ASN A 43 -13.82 -1.71 2.77
C ASN A 43 -14.36 -2.82 1.86
N SER A 44 -14.69 -2.53 0.61
CA SER A 44 -15.16 -3.55 -0.35
C SER A 44 -14.00 -4.22 -1.12
N ASN A 45 -12.76 -3.77 -0.94
CA ASN A 45 -11.61 -4.22 -1.72
C ASN A 45 -10.71 -5.24 -0.96
N TRP A 46 -11.19 -5.74 0.16
CA TRP A 46 -10.57 -6.81 0.95
C TRP A 46 -11.61 -7.50 1.82
N GLY A 47 -11.30 -8.65 2.42
CA GLY A 47 -12.27 -9.34 3.27
C GLY A 47 -11.91 -10.77 3.63
N VAL A 48 -12.91 -11.48 4.13
CA VAL A 48 -12.83 -12.88 4.55
C VAL A 48 -13.82 -13.72 3.74
N ILE A 49 -13.36 -14.84 3.22
CA ILE A 49 -14.17 -15.83 2.55
C ILE A 49 -14.67 -16.82 3.60
N ILE A 50 -15.98 -17.05 3.65
CA ILE A 50 -16.58 -18.10 4.46
C ILE A 50 -16.95 -19.25 3.54
N ARG A 51 -16.31 -20.40 3.73
CA ARG A 51 -16.58 -21.60 2.97
C ARG A 51 -17.86 -22.29 3.48
N GLU A 52 -18.48 -23.13 2.67
CA GLU A 52 -19.70 -23.88 3.02
C GLU A 52 -19.55 -24.70 4.33
N ASN A 53 -18.36 -25.19 4.61
CA ASN A 53 -18.04 -25.90 5.85
C ASN A 53 -17.81 -24.98 7.06
N GLY A 54 -18.05 -23.67 6.94
CA GLY A 54 -17.82 -22.67 7.98
C GLY A 54 -16.38 -22.23 8.15
N LYS A 55 -15.41 -22.78 7.39
CA LYS A 55 -14.01 -22.35 7.45
C LYS A 55 -13.88 -20.92 6.92
N LYS A 56 -13.12 -20.11 7.68
CA LYS A 56 -12.80 -18.74 7.31
C LYS A 56 -11.41 -18.70 6.67
N GLU A 57 -11.29 -18.00 5.55
CA GLU A 57 -10.04 -17.78 4.84
C GLU A 57 -9.93 -16.30 4.48
N LEU A 58 -8.71 -15.76 4.48
CA LEU A 58 -8.48 -14.41 3.97
C LEU A 58 -8.73 -14.38 2.47
N ALA A 59 -9.50 -13.39 2.00
CA ALA A 59 -9.60 -13.13 0.58
C ALA A 59 -8.24 -12.61 0.07
N PRO A 60 -7.84 -12.95 -1.16
CA PRO A 60 -6.76 -12.24 -1.81
C PRO A 60 -7.07 -10.74 -1.85
N VAL A 61 -6.04 -9.89 -1.75
CA VAL A 61 -6.21 -8.45 -1.97
C VAL A 61 -6.53 -8.21 -3.45
N TYR A 62 -7.53 -7.41 -3.74
CA TYR A 62 -8.02 -7.13 -5.10
C TYR A 62 -8.24 -5.63 -5.29
N ASP A 63 -8.57 -5.23 -6.53
CA ASP A 63 -8.82 -3.84 -6.93
C ASP A 63 -7.61 -2.91 -6.67
N ASN A 64 -6.50 -3.24 -7.33
CA ASN A 64 -5.26 -2.44 -7.27
C ASN A 64 -5.13 -1.47 -8.47
N GLY A 65 -6.22 -1.17 -9.18
CA GLY A 65 -6.19 -0.36 -10.40
C GLY A 65 -5.77 1.09 -10.22
N ASN A 66 -5.79 1.61 -9.00
CA ASN A 66 -5.38 2.99 -8.68
C ASN A 66 -3.96 3.10 -8.09
N CYS A 67 -3.13 2.07 -8.26
CA CYS A 67 -1.73 2.09 -7.85
C CYS A 67 -0.84 2.85 -8.83
N LEU A 68 0.30 3.33 -8.34
CA LEU A 68 1.41 3.91 -9.13
C LEU A 68 0.97 5.04 -10.08
N ASN A 69 -0.10 5.76 -9.74
CA ASN A 69 -0.65 6.82 -10.59
C ASN A 69 -1.02 6.36 -12.02
N SER A 70 -1.54 5.16 -12.15
CA SER A 70 -1.83 4.49 -13.43
C SER A 70 -2.69 5.31 -14.40
N LYS A 71 -3.39 6.33 -13.91
CA LYS A 71 -4.24 7.24 -14.72
C LYS A 71 -3.51 8.50 -15.21
N TRP A 72 -2.23 8.66 -14.91
CA TRP A 72 -1.46 9.81 -15.35
C TRP A 72 -0.92 9.61 -16.75
N ASP A 73 -0.80 10.74 -17.49
CA ASP A 73 -0.11 10.81 -18.76
C ASP A 73 1.41 10.90 -18.60
N ASP A 74 2.11 10.71 -19.70
CA ASP A 74 3.57 10.74 -19.75
C ASP A 74 4.14 12.11 -19.40
N GLU A 75 3.46 13.20 -19.76
CA GLU A 75 3.92 14.56 -19.47
C GLU A 75 4.00 14.81 -17.97
N LYS A 76 2.96 14.43 -17.25
CA LYS A 76 2.90 14.56 -15.79
C LYS A 76 3.93 13.68 -15.10
N MET A 77 4.11 12.45 -15.55
CA MET A 77 5.14 11.55 -15.04
C MET A 77 6.55 12.09 -15.29
N GLN A 78 6.80 12.65 -16.48
CA GLN A 78 8.08 13.25 -16.84
C GLN A 78 8.42 14.47 -15.97
N VAL A 79 7.44 15.32 -15.63
CA VAL A 79 7.63 16.44 -14.70
C VAL A 79 8.11 15.96 -13.34
N VAL A 80 7.57 14.86 -12.83
CA VAL A 80 8.01 14.29 -11.54
C VAL A 80 9.41 13.68 -11.67
N LEU A 81 9.68 12.92 -12.72
CA LEU A 81 10.99 12.31 -12.96
C LEU A 81 12.13 13.33 -13.13
N SER A 82 11.83 14.54 -13.62
CA SER A 82 12.83 15.57 -13.89
C SER A 82 13.31 16.34 -12.67
N ASN A 83 12.69 16.17 -11.51
CA ASN A 83 12.97 16.99 -10.33
C ASN A 83 12.80 16.18 -9.03
N GLU A 84 13.88 16.10 -8.26
CA GLU A 84 13.93 15.35 -6.99
C GLU A 84 12.85 15.82 -5.99
N LYS A 85 12.62 17.13 -5.86
CA LYS A 85 11.58 17.66 -4.98
C LYS A 85 10.18 17.27 -5.43
N ASN A 86 9.95 17.18 -6.74
CA ASN A 86 8.68 16.69 -7.27
C ASN A 86 8.49 15.20 -6.95
N MET A 87 9.57 14.41 -7.09
CA MET A 87 9.55 12.99 -6.74
C MET A 87 9.28 12.78 -5.26
N GLU A 88 9.94 13.51 -4.38
CA GLU A 88 9.69 13.47 -2.94
C GLU A 88 8.24 13.85 -2.59
N THR A 89 7.74 14.95 -3.17
CA THR A 89 6.34 15.36 -2.99
C THR A 89 5.37 14.28 -3.45
N GLU A 90 5.66 13.65 -4.59
CA GLU A 90 4.84 12.61 -5.18
C GLU A 90 4.88 11.31 -4.37
N ALA A 91 6.04 10.92 -3.87
CA ALA A 91 6.20 9.72 -3.06
C ALA A 91 5.43 9.82 -1.73
N PHE A 92 5.43 10.99 -1.10
CA PHE A 92 4.93 11.20 0.26
C PHE A 92 3.68 12.07 0.38
N SER A 93 2.97 12.32 -0.73
CA SER A 93 1.75 13.13 -0.70
C SER A 93 0.62 12.44 0.08
N ALA A 94 0.02 13.16 1.04
CA ALA A 94 -1.13 12.70 1.85
C ALA A 94 -2.39 12.38 1.01
N ARG A 95 -2.43 12.79 -0.25
CA ARG A 95 -3.57 12.53 -1.17
C ARG A 95 -3.68 11.06 -1.60
N ARG A 96 -2.77 10.20 -1.15
CA ARG A 96 -2.68 8.79 -1.56
C ARG A 96 -3.30 7.81 -0.60
N CYS A 97 -3.98 8.29 0.43
CA CYS A 97 -4.66 7.45 1.39
C CYS A 97 -6.09 7.89 1.57
N ILE A 98 -7.01 6.93 1.59
CA ILE A 98 -8.41 7.20 1.92
C ILE A 98 -8.69 7.08 3.43
N PHE A 99 -7.72 6.62 4.20
CA PHE A 99 -7.87 6.48 5.63
C PHE A 99 -7.84 7.85 6.33
N GLU A 100 -8.56 7.92 7.41
CA GLU A 100 -8.64 9.07 8.31
C GLU A 100 -8.34 8.61 9.73
N LEU A 101 -7.86 9.49 10.55
CA LEU A 101 -7.69 9.29 11.97
C LEU A 101 -8.22 10.54 12.68
N LYS A 102 -9.29 10.39 13.48
CA LYS A 102 -9.96 11.51 14.17
C LYS A 102 -10.35 12.64 13.19
N ASP A 103 -11.08 12.30 12.15
CA ASP A 103 -11.60 13.21 11.11
C ASP A 103 -10.51 13.95 10.29
N LYS A 104 -9.26 13.52 10.39
CA LYS A 104 -8.16 14.06 9.59
C LYS A 104 -7.61 13.01 8.64
N LYS A 105 -7.38 13.41 7.40
CA LYS A 105 -6.70 12.53 6.43
C LYS A 105 -5.39 12.03 6.99
N LEU A 106 -5.23 10.72 6.95
CA LEU A 106 -4.02 10.06 7.35
C LEU A 106 -2.98 10.16 6.22
N ASN A 107 -1.75 10.45 6.57
CA ASN A 107 -0.61 10.21 5.71
C ASN A 107 0.04 8.88 6.16
N PRO A 108 0.00 7.82 5.34
CA PRO A 108 0.51 6.50 5.72
C PRO A 108 2.00 6.53 6.06
N TYR A 109 2.78 7.33 5.34
CA TYR A 109 4.22 7.52 5.59
C TYR A 109 4.48 7.96 7.05
N TYR A 110 3.81 9.02 7.49
CA TYR A 110 4.00 9.51 8.87
C TYR A 110 3.45 8.55 9.93
N LEU A 111 2.45 7.74 9.60
CA LEU A 111 1.96 6.73 10.52
C LEU A 111 3.00 5.60 10.70
N ILE A 112 3.60 5.16 9.60
CA ILE A 112 4.68 4.15 9.61
C ILE A 112 5.90 4.69 10.36
N GLU A 113 6.36 5.90 10.05
CA GLU A 113 7.53 6.55 10.64
C GLU A 113 7.41 6.70 12.18
N ARG A 114 6.22 7.00 12.69
CA ARG A 114 5.98 7.18 14.13
C ARG A 114 5.99 5.90 14.94
N MET A 115 5.85 4.75 14.29
CA MET A 115 5.83 3.43 14.93
C MET A 115 4.81 3.28 16.09
N GLU A 116 3.71 4.02 16.05
CA GLU A 116 2.70 4.03 17.12
C GLU A 116 1.82 2.77 17.16
N TYR A 117 1.75 2.03 16.06
CA TYR A 117 0.91 0.84 15.91
C TYR A 117 1.77 -0.41 15.74
N GLU A 118 1.82 -1.26 16.76
CA GLU A 118 2.63 -2.49 16.74
C GLU A 118 2.30 -3.41 15.57
N GLY A 119 1.01 -3.52 15.19
CA GLY A 119 0.61 -4.30 14.01
C GLY A 119 1.19 -3.73 12.70
N CYS A 120 1.25 -2.40 12.56
CA CYS A 120 1.89 -1.74 11.44
C CYS A 120 3.41 -1.99 11.42
N ASN A 121 4.06 -1.85 12.58
CA ASN A 121 5.50 -2.08 12.75
C ASN A 121 5.89 -3.51 12.35
N ASN A 122 5.09 -4.49 12.77
CA ASN A 122 5.27 -5.89 12.41
C ASN A 122 5.08 -6.12 10.91
N ALA A 123 4.11 -5.43 10.30
CA ALA A 123 3.90 -5.49 8.85
C ALA A 123 5.10 -4.91 8.08
N VAL A 124 5.66 -3.78 8.50
CA VAL A 124 6.87 -3.21 7.90
C VAL A 124 8.02 -4.22 7.97
N ARG A 125 8.31 -4.78 9.15
CA ARG A 125 9.36 -5.79 9.33
C ARG A 125 9.16 -7.04 8.46
N ASN A 126 7.90 -7.43 8.22
CA ASN A 126 7.54 -8.58 7.40
C ASN A 126 7.62 -8.30 5.89
N ILE A 127 7.20 -7.10 5.46
CA ILE A 127 7.07 -6.74 4.03
C ILE A 127 8.41 -6.28 3.46
N THR A 128 9.21 -5.52 4.20
CA THR A 128 10.49 -4.96 3.73
C THR A 128 11.41 -6.00 3.09
N PRO A 129 11.74 -7.13 3.75
CA PRO A 129 12.64 -8.13 3.14
C PRO A 129 12.00 -8.82 1.93
N LYS A 130 10.67 -8.98 1.91
CA LYS A 130 9.95 -9.57 0.78
C LYS A 130 9.99 -8.65 -0.44
N VAL A 131 9.82 -7.34 -0.24
CA VAL A 131 9.94 -6.35 -1.31
C VAL A 131 11.37 -6.35 -1.83
N ALA A 132 12.38 -6.29 -0.96
CA ALA A 132 13.79 -6.37 -1.37
C ALA A 132 14.09 -7.57 -2.28
N ALA A 133 13.62 -8.74 -1.88
CA ALA A 133 13.80 -9.97 -2.65
C ALA A 133 13.04 -9.95 -4.00
N ALA A 134 11.91 -9.23 -4.06
CA ALA A 134 11.06 -9.18 -5.25
C ALA A 134 11.46 -8.08 -6.24
N LEU A 135 12.23 -7.06 -5.84
CA LEU A 135 12.58 -5.91 -6.69
C LEU A 135 13.09 -6.30 -8.08
N PRO A 136 14.03 -7.27 -8.25
CA PRO A 136 14.52 -7.63 -9.59
C PRO A 136 13.43 -8.24 -10.49
N GLU A 137 12.51 -8.99 -9.92
CA GLU A 137 11.40 -9.59 -10.68
C GLU A 137 10.33 -8.54 -11.01
N ILE A 138 10.07 -7.62 -10.09
CA ILE A 138 9.17 -6.47 -10.32
C ILE A 138 9.69 -5.61 -11.48
N GLU A 139 10.98 -5.29 -11.47
CA GLU A 139 11.62 -4.54 -12.54
C GLU A 139 11.46 -5.24 -13.89
N LYS A 140 11.82 -6.51 -13.94
CA LYS A 140 11.66 -7.35 -15.14
C LYS A 140 10.22 -7.42 -15.63
N MET A 141 9.27 -7.55 -14.71
CA MET A 141 7.84 -7.57 -15.03
C MET A 141 7.40 -6.23 -15.64
N ILE A 142 7.75 -5.09 -15.03
CA ILE A 142 7.37 -3.75 -15.52
C ILE A 142 7.98 -3.51 -16.91
N PHE A 143 9.26 -3.83 -17.11
CA PHE A 143 9.88 -3.67 -18.44
C PHE A 143 9.29 -4.61 -19.48
N GLY A 144 8.79 -5.77 -19.08
CA GLY A 144 8.14 -6.74 -19.96
C GLY A 144 6.73 -6.39 -20.40
N ILE A 145 6.08 -5.35 -19.82
CA ILE A 145 4.71 -4.95 -20.18
C ILE A 145 4.74 -4.11 -21.48
N PRO A 146 4.22 -4.63 -22.60
CA PRO A 146 4.39 -3.99 -23.91
C PRO A 146 3.52 -2.74 -24.09
N VAL A 147 2.45 -2.59 -23.31
CA VAL A 147 1.52 -1.44 -23.41
C VAL A 147 1.97 -0.21 -22.61
N LEU A 148 2.99 -0.36 -21.75
CA LEU A 148 3.55 0.77 -21.00
C LEU A 148 4.58 1.51 -21.83
N THR A 149 4.55 2.84 -21.76
CA THR A 149 5.60 3.69 -22.31
C THR A 149 6.89 3.58 -21.49
N GLU A 150 8.02 3.97 -22.05
CA GLU A 150 9.29 4.01 -21.32
C GLU A 150 9.26 5.01 -20.14
N ILE A 151 8.45 6.08 -20.26
CA ILE A 151 8.27 7.06 -19.19
C ILE A 151 7.47 6.42 -18.04
N GLN A 152 6.40 5.72 -18.33
CA GLN A 152 5.61 5.00 -17.32
C GLN A 152 6.46 3.96 -16.57
N LYS A 153 7.21 3.14 -17.29
CA LYS A 153 8.10 2.14 -16.69
C LYS A 153 9.10 2.78 -15.73
N LYS A 154 9.80 3.82 -16.17
CA LYS A 154 10.75 4.57 -15.34
C LYS A 154 10.09 5.21 -14.14
N PHE A 155 8.92 5.82 -14.33
CA PHE A 155 8.18 6.48 -13.26
C PHE A 155 7.74 5.48 -12.17
N TYR A 156 7.18 4.34 -12.56
CA TYR A 156 6.72 3.34 -11.61
C TYR A 156 7.87 2.79 -10.75
N LEU A 157 8.99 2.49 -11.37
CA LEU A 157 10.18 2.01 -10.66
C LEU A 157 10.77 3.08 -9.75
N ALA A 158 10.86 4.33 -10.23
CA ALA A 158 11.44 5.43 -9.46
C ALA A 158 10.59 5.77 -8.22
N VAL A 159 9.27 5.93 -8.37
CA VAL A 159 8.40 6.29 -7.25
C VAL A 159 8.27 5.14 -6.23
N MET A 160 8.27 3.90 -6.70
CA MET A 160 8.26 2.74 -5.82
C MET A 160 9.60 2.59 -5.08
N GLY A 161 10.72 2.80 -5.77
CA GLY A 161 12.05 2.78 -5.17
C GLY A 161 12.20 3.85 -4.09
N GLU A 162 11.77 5.08 -4.36
CA GLU A 162 11.80 6.19 -3.40
C GLU A 162 11.00 5.87 -2.12
N ARG A 163 9.80 5.29 -2.28
CA ARG A 163 8.98 4.87 -1.14
C ARG A 163 9.60 3.70 -0.39
N TYR A 164 10.16 2.72 -1.11
CA TYR A 164 10.83 1.58 -0.49
C TYR A 164 11.97 2.04 0.43
N GLU A 165 12.87 2.88 -0.08
CA GLU A 165 14.03 3.36 0.67
C GLU A 165 13.62 4.19 1.89
N LYS A 166 12.70 5.13 1.73
CA LYS A 166 12.34 6.08 2.80
C LYS A 166 11.26 5.56 3.76
N ILE A 167 10.36 4.68 3.31
CA ILE A 167 9.27 4.18 4.16
C ILE A 167 9.64 2.86 4.81
N LEU A 168 10.20 1.92 4.04
CA LEU A 168 10.40 0.56 4.52
C LEU A 168 11.81 0.31 5.07
N VAL A 169 12.84 0.93 4.51
CA VAL A 169 14.24 0.69 4.94
C VAL A 169 14.63 1.62 6.07
N SER A 170 14.10 2.85 6.10
CA SER A 170 14.46 3.87 7.09
C SER A 170 13.70 3.75 8.42
N THR A 171 12.69 2.88 8.51
CA THR A 171 11.88 2.59 9.70
C THR A 171 12.30 1.28 10.35
#